data_a4b86ac1503eb93776be7f2e51d1748c
#
_entry.id   a4b86ac1503eb93776be7f2e51d1748c
#
_cell.length_a   1.000
_cell.length_b   1.000
_cell.length_c   1.000
_cell.angle_alpha   90.00
_cell.angle_beta   90.00
_cell.angle_gamma   90.00
#
_symmetry.space_group_name_H-M   'P 1'
#
loop_
_entity.id
_entity.type
_entity.pdbx_description
1 polymer ?
#
loop_
_entity_poly.entity_id
_entity_poly.type
_entity_poly.pdbx_seq_one_letter_code
_entity_poly.pdbx_strand_id
1 'polypeptide(L)'
;MAKTQTTCPQCRQPVLVEVEQVFDMAKDPLAKQKILSNQANFFQCSACGYQGLLGIPIVYHDPEKELLLTFFPPDLNTPVNEQEKQIGPLIQRIMDNLPKEQRKAYLLQPKSMLTYQTLIEKILEADGITKEMLEDQQQRINLLERLLKTPADQRLDVINKEKDIIDINFFSILSRIIESAMAQGDEESQKPLIELQKLLFENTETGKTLFTQAKETEEVIKALQEAGKDGLTREKLLEVLINNNSETKVATIASLARAGIDYEFFKLLSEKIDKTQDKKQKDSLMKLRENLLEITEEIDKEVQAQFSQSKQTLEKILAAENIEETLAKQLPQINEIFVQVLQNELSSARKAGDLDRIQKLERIMIVIEKASAPPEEIKLLEELLAFKNEDDLKEMISKNGDVITQEFIDVMGNVMSRLSQQPEQKEVVEKLNTVYKAVLGYSMKKKMKES
;
A
#
# COMPACT_ATOMS: atom_id res chain seq x y z
N MET A 1 15.45 11.16 19.58
CA MET A 1 16.72 11.00 18.81
C MET A 1 17.76 11.95 19.38
N ALA A 2 19.00 11.50 19.58
CA ALA A 2 20.09 12.34 20.05
C ALA A 2 20.92 12.78 18.83
N LYS A 3 21.31 14.08 18.79
CA LYS A 3 22.23 14.57 17.76
C LYS A 3 23.66 14.35 18.27
N THR A 4 24.46 13.68 17.46
CA THR A 4 25.89 13.46 17.73
C THR A 4 26.72 13.86 16.53
N GLN A 5 28.00 14.19 16.79
CA GLN A 5 28.97 14.52 15.75
C GLN A 5 29.82 13.28 15.47
N THR A 6 29.90 12.87 14.21
CA THR A 6 30.80 11.80 13.75
C THR A 6 31.74 12.32 12.66
N THR A 7 32.71 11.52 12.26
CA THR A 7 33.63 11.85 11.19
C THR A 7 33.31 11.04 9.95
N CYS A 8 33.15 11.68 8.80
CA CYS A 8 32.95 10.99 7.53
C CYS A 8 34.12 10.05 7.21
N PRO A 9 33.90 8.75 6.95
CA PRO A 9 34.99 7.82 6.66
C PRO A 9 35.73 8.14 5.34
N GLN A 10 35.06 8.82 4.40
CA GLN A 10 35.63 9.13 3.10
C GLN A 10 36.46 10.43 3.10
N CYS A 11 35.88 11.56 3.58
CA CYS A 11 36.55 12.87 3.50
C CYS A 11 37.05 13.42 4.86
N ARG A 12 36.81 12.68 5.95
CA ARG A 12 37.18 13.02 7.33
C ARG A 12 36.62 14.34 7.86
N GLN A 13 35.60 14.90 7.19
CA GLN A 13 34.89 16.07 7.68
C GLN A 13 33.89 15.67 8.78
N PRO A 14 33.66 16.54 9.77
CA PRO A 14 32.65 16.28 10.80
C PRO A 14 31.26 16.34 10.20
N VAL A 15 30.40 15.36 10.54
CA VAL A 15 29.03 15.27 10.13
C VAL A 15 28.15 15.20 11.37
N LEU A 16 27.10 16.02 11.41
CA LEU A 16 26.09 15.96 12.46
C LEU A 16 25.05 14.92 12.07
N VAL A 17 24.82 13.94 12.93
CA VAL A 17 23.92 12.80 12.67
C VAL A 17 22.92 12.65 13.81
N GLU A 18 21.72 12.21 13.47
CA GLU A 18 20.72 11.81 14.44
C GLU A 18 20.89 10.33 14.76
N VAL A 19 20.98 10.01 16.06
CA VAL A 19 21.26 8.67 16.54
C VAL A 19 20.06 8.15 17.31
N GLU A 20 19.60 6.96 16.94
CA GLU A 20 18.59 6.20 17.63
C GLU A 20 19.11 4.81 17.98
N GLN A 21 19.22 4.50 19.27
CA GLN A 21 19.76 3.23 19.76
C GLN A 21 18.65 2.27 20.22
N VAL A 22 17.47 2.79 20.53
CA VAL A 22 16.34 2.01 21.05
C VAL A 22 15.18 2.10 20.06
N PHE A 23 14.87 0.99 19.43
CA PHE A 23 13.76 0.80 18.51
C PHE A 23 12.67 -0.02 19.22
N ASP A 24 11.73 0.68 19.85
CA ASP A 24 10.72 0.09 20.71
C ASP A 24 9.32 0.20 20.07
N MET A 25 8.79 -0.93 19.60
CA MET A 25 7.48 -1.01 18.96
C MET A 25 6.33 -0.59 19.90
N ALA A 26 6.53 -0.64 21.22
CA ALA A 26 5.54 -0.12 22.16
C ALA A 26 5.40 1.41 22.13
N LYS A 27 6.46 2.11 21.72
CA LYS A 27 6.52 3.58 21.65
C LYS A 27 6.45 4.15 20.25
N ASP A 28 7.10 3.47 19.32
CA ASP A 28 7.19 3.89 17.92
C ASP A 28 6.81 2.72 17.00
N PRO A 29 5.58 2.68 16.49
CA PRO A 29 5.15 1.66 15.54
C PRO A 29 5.99 1.62 14.24
N LEU A 30 6.71 2.70 13.92
CA LEU A 30 7.60 2.76 12.76
C LEU A 30 9.02 2.23 13.07
N ALA A 31 9.32 1.88 14.32
CA ALA A 31 10.64 1.40 14.72
C ALA A 31 11.11 0.20 13.88
N LYS A 32 10.23 -0.76 13.60
CA LYS A 32 10.50 -1.90 12.71
C LYS A 32 10.82 -1.43 11.29
N GLN A 33 10.00 -0.57 10.73
CA GLN A 33 10.18 -0.07 9.36
C GLN A 33 11.51 0.69 9.20
N LYS A 34 11.91 1.50 10.20
CA LYS A 34 13.20 2.21 10.18
C LYS A 34 14.39 1.25 10.09
N ILE A 35 14.34 0.11 10.81
CA ILE A 35 15.39 -0.91 10.74
C ILE A 35 15.35 -1.61 9.38
N LEU A 36 14.18 -2.07 8.93
CA LEU A 36 14.04 -2.85 7.70
C LEU A 36 14.37 -2.03 6.43
N SER A 37 14.11 -0.72 6.44
CA SER A 37 14.41 0.19 5.31
C SER A 37 15.88 0.70 5.31
N ASN A 38 16.72 0.23 6.23
CA ASN A 38 18.09 0.74 6.43
C ASN A 38 18.16 2.27 6.68
N GLN A 39 17.06 2.88 7.12
CA GLN A 39 17.04 4.32 7.49
C GLN A 39 17.47 4.55 8.93
N ALA A 40 17.57 3.49 9.74
CA ALA A 40 18.05 3.57 11.11
C ALA A 40 19.52 4.00 11.12
N ASN A 41 19.80 5.19 11.70
CA ASN A 41 21.14 5.73 11.83
C ASN A 41 21.89 5.91 10.50
N PHE A 42 21.15 6.15 9.43
CA PHE A 42 21.69 6.51 8.12
C PHE A 42 22.15 7.97 8.13
N PHE A 43 23.28 8.24 7.48
CA PHE A 43 23.77 9.61 7.30
C PHE A 43 24.30 9.84 5.90
N GLN A 44 24.22 11.10 5.48
CA GLN A 44 24.80 11.58 4.24
C GLN A 44 25.79 12.72 4.57
N CYS A 45 27.01 12.62 4.06
CA CYS A 45 28.00 13.66 4.21
C CYS A 45 27.73 14.82 3.25
N SER A 46 27.48 16.02 3.78
CA SER A 46 27.24 17.22 2.98
C SER A 46 28.48 17.69 2.18
N ALA A 47 29.69 17.28 2.60
CA ALA A 47 30.95 17.71 1.96
C ALA A 47 31.33 16.85 0.74
N CYS A 48 31.07 15.53 0.76
CA CYS A 48 31.52 14.62 -0.31
C CYS A 48 30.41 13.70 -0.86
N GLY A 49 29.19 13.82 -0.35
CA GLY A 49 28.06 12.98 -0.78
C GLY A 49 28.10 11.53 -0.28
N TYR A 50 29.09 11.14 0.51
CA TYR A 50 29.18 9.79 1.07
C TYR A 50 27.94 9.47 1.89
N GLN A 51 27.37 8.28 1.65
CA GLN A 51 26.21 7.75 2.36
C GLN A 51 26.61 6.47 3.09
N GLY A 52 26.11 6.30 4.33
CA GLY A 52 26.42 5.10 5.11
C GLY A 52 25.59 4.99 6.37
N LEU A 53 25.68 3.82 7.01
CA LEU A 53 25.08 3.55 8.31
C LEU A 53 26.12 3.81 9.42
N LEU A 54 25.66 4.38 10.52
CA LEU A 54 26.49 4.51 11.72
C LEU A 54 26.58 3.18 12.44
N GLY A 55 27.80 2.72 12.66
CA GLY A 55 28.08 1.55 13.49
C GLY A 55 27.88 1.85 14.97
N ILE A 56 26.65 1.76 15.45
CA ILE A 56 26.29 1.98 16.87
C ILE A 56 25.48 0.82 17.41
N PRO A 57 25.53 0.56 18.74
CA PRO A 57 24.68 -0.45 19.36
C PRO A 57 23.19 -0.16 19.17
N ILE A 58 22.43 -1.19 18.86
CA ILE A 58 20.98 -1.14 18.66
C ILE A 58 20.30 -2.12 19.61
N VAL A 59 19.20 -1.69 20.20
CA VAL A 59 18.24 -2.54 20.92
C VAL A 59 16.89 -2.43 20.24
N TYR A 60 16.37 -3.54 19.75
CA TYR A 60 15.03 -3.67 19.19
C TYR A 60 14.10 -4.40 20.15
N HIS A 61 12.92 -3.85 20.40
CA HIS A 61 11.92 -4.42 21.27
C HIS A 61 10.56 -4.46 20.59
N ASP A 62 9.93 -5.64 20.62
CA ASP A 62 8.56 -5.87 20.15
C ASP A 62 7.78 -6.66 21.21
N PRO A 63 6.90 -6.01 21.97
CA PRO A 63 6.15 -6.66 23.06
C PRO A 63 5.08 -7.62 22.55
N GLU A 64 4.53 -7.42 21.36
CA GLU A 64 3.52 -8.30 20.77
C GLU A 64 4.13 -9.65 20.36
N LYS A 65 5.39 -9.63 19.94
CA LYS A 65 6.16 -10.82 19.54
C LYS A 65 7.04 -11.37 20.66
N GLU A 66 7.00 -10.77 21.86
CA GLU A 66 7.88 -11.09 22.99
C GLU A 66 9.36 -11.12 22.58
N LEU A 67 9.79 -10.12 21.82
CA LEU A 67 11.09 -10.08 21.18
C LEU A 67 11.93 -8.93 21.72
N LEU A 68 13.13 -9.26 22.25
CA LEU A 68 14.15 -8.29 22.63
C LEU A 68 15.46 -8.70 21.97
N LEU A 69 15.89 -7.91 20.97
CA LEU A 69 17.10 -8.14 20.19
C LEU A 69 18.13 -7.05 20.47
N THR A 70 19.40 -7.46 20.52
CA THR A 70 20.52 -6.53 20.64
C THR A 70 21.51 -6.75 19.51
N PHE A 71 22.02 -5.67 18.95
CA PHE A 71 23.07 -5.70 17.97
C PHE A 71 24.18 -4.77 18.41
N PHE A 72 25.41 -5.27 18.42
CA PHE A 72 26.61 -4.49 18.70
C PHE A 72 27.55 -4.58 17.48
N PRO A 73 27.89 -3.45 16.82
CA PRO A 73 28.73 -3.47 15.62
C PRO A 73 30.11 -4.09 15.89
N PRO A 74 30.51 -5.13 15.14
CA PRO A 74 31.81 -5.78 15.32
C PRO A 74 33.00 -4.83 15.14
N ASP A 75 32.85 -3.84 14.27
CA ASP A 75 33.92 -2.87 13.94
C ASP A 75 34.37 -2.02 15.13
N LEU A 76 33.58 -1.94 16.18
CA LEU A 76 33.93 -1.22 17.41
C LEU A 76 34.94 -1.98 18.27
N ASN A 77 35.21 -3.25 17.99
CA ASN A 77 36.15 -4.10 18.71
C ASN A 77 36.04 -4.02 20.25
N THR A 78 34.83 -3.84 20.75
CA THR A 78 34.56 -3.62 22.18
C THR A 78 34.42 -4.97 22.90
N PRO A 79 35.10 -5.16 24.02
CA PRO A 79 34.98 -6.38 24.84
C PRO A 79 33.54 -6.61 25.33
N VAL A 80 33.11 -7.87 25.46
CA VAL A 80 31.73 -8.26 25.81
C VAL A 80 31.23 -7.57 27.09
N ASN A 81 32.04 -7.49 28.12
CA ASN A 81 31.72 -6.82 29.38
C ASN A 81 31.43 -5.30 29.21
N GLU A 82 32.08 -4.65 28.25
CA GLU A 82 31.80 -3.24 27.93
C GLU A 82 30.56 -3.10 27.03
N GLN A 83 30.33 -4.07 26.12
CA GLN A 83 29.09 -4.12 25.34
C GLN A 83 27.89 -4.21 26.27
N GLU A 84 27.93 -5.10 27.30
CA GLU A 84 26.88 -5.24 28.31
C GLU A 84 26.66 -3.94 29.08
N LYS A 85 27.70 -3.21 29.44
CA LYS A 85 27.59 -1.90 30.11
C LYS A 85 26.90 -0.84 29.25
N GLN A 86 27.04 -0.91 27.94
CA GLN A 86 26.39 0.04 27.02
C GLN A 86 24.96 -0.36 26.71
N ILE A 87 24.68 -1.65 26.52
CA ILE A 87 23.35 -2.17 26.16
C ILE A 87 22.44 -2.23 27.40
N GLY A 88 22.97 -2.58 28.56
CA GLY A 88 22.18 -2.74 29.78
C GLY A 88 21.27 -1.54 30.13
N PRO A 89 21.81 -0.30 30.14
CA PRO A 89 20.97 0.90 30.36
C PRO A 89 19.89 1.11 29.32
N LEU A 90 20.12 0.70 28.05
CA LEU A 90 19.12 0.81 26.98
C LEU A 90 17.96 -0.17 27.23
N ILE A 91 18.25 -1.41 27.64
CA ILE A 91 17.26 -2.41 28.01
C ILE A 91 16.50 -1.95 29.27
N GLN A 92 17.21 -1.45 30.28
CA GLN A 92 16.58 -0.94 31.49
C GLN A 92 15.58 0.18 31.18
N ARG A 93 15.93 1.08 30.25
CA ARG A 93 15.04 2.16 29.80
C ARG A 93 13.77 1.61 29.12
N ILE A 94 13.84 0.51 28.39
CA ILE A 94 12.65 -0.18 27.84
C ILE A 94 11.80 -0.74 28.99
N MET A 95 12.43 -1.46 29.91
CA MET A 95 11.73 -2.07 31.05
C MET A 95 11.04 -1.03 31.94
N ASP A 96 11.69 0.10 32.22
CA ASP A 96 11.12 1.16 33.06
C ASP A 96 9.89 1.82 32.43
N ASN A 97 9.83 1.84 31.11
CA ASN A 97 8.73 2.42 30.35
C ASN A 97 7.53 1.45 30.20
N LEU A 98 7.72 0.16 30.46
CA LEU A 98 6.64 -0.83 30.34
C LEU A 98 5.83 -0.90 31.65
N PRO A 99 4.49 -0.99 31.55
CA PRO A 99 3.64 -1.35 32.67
C PRO A 99 4.09 -2.66 33.32
N LYS A 100 3.91 -2.78 34.65
CA LYS A 100 4.39 -3.98 35.38
C LYS A 100 3.82 -5.28 34.82
N GLU A 101 2.58 -5.24 34.37
CA GLU A 101 1.83 -6.37 33.81
C GLU A 101 2.41 -6.85 32.46
N GLN A 102 3.11 -5.99 31.75
CA GLN A 102 3.72 -6.29 30.45
C GLN A 102 5.19 -6.71 30.56
N ARG A 103 5.78 -6.67 31.77
CA ARG A 103 7.16 -7.10 32.01
C ARG A 103 7.24 -8.61 32.09
N LYS A 104 7.54 -9.25 30.95
CA LYS A 104 7.62 -10.71 30.82
C LYS A 104 9.07 -11.21 30.83
N ALA A 105 9.25 -12.53 30.98
CA ALA A 105 10.56 -13.18 31.12
C ALA A 105 11.53 -12.97 29.94
N TYR A 106 11.03 -12.76 28.72
CA TYR A 106 11.86 -12.52 27.54
C TYR A 106 12.73 -11.26 27.67
N LEU A 107 12.32 -10.28 28.47
CA LEU A 107 13.07 -9.05 28.71
C LEU A 107 14.38 -9.30 29.49
N LEU A 108 14.47 -10.40 30.20
CA LEU A 108 15.65 -10.82 30.94
C LEU A 108 16.62 -11.66 30.10
N GLN A 109 16.24 -12.02 28.88
CA GLN A 109 17.02 -12.86 27.98
C GLN A 109 17.11 -12.24 26.58
N PRO A 110 17.78 -11.09 26.46
CA PRO A 110 17.98 -10.44 25.16
C PRO A 110 18.77 -11.38 24.22
N LYS A 111 18.33 -11.49 22.98
CA LYS A 111 19.02 -12.26 21.94
C LYS A 111 20.02 -11.35 21.25
N SER A 112 21.32 -11.67 21.34
CA SER A 112 22.36 -10.90 20.68
C SER A 112 22.53 -11.33 19.22
N MET A 113 22.50 -10.34 18.31
CA MET A 113 22.71 -10.52 16.88
C MET A 113 24.13 -10.14 16.50
N LEU A 114 24.79 -10.98 15.72
CA LEU A 114 26.19 -10.79 15.32
C LEU A 114 26.34 -9.78 14.18
N THR A 115 25.34 -9.67 13.32
CA THR A 115 25.34 -8.76 12.16
C THR A 115 24.00 -8.01 12.09
N TYR A 116 24.01 -6.86 11.42
CA TYR A 116 22.78 -6.11 11.16
C TYR A 116 21.80 -6.94 10.31
N GLN A 117 22.34 -7.75 9.39
CA GLN A 117 21.54 -8.65 8.57
C GLN A 117 20.80 -9.70 9.41
N THR A 118 21.48 -10.35 10.40
CA THR A 118 20.82 -11.31 11.29
C THR A 118 19.80 -10.66 12.22
N LEU A 119 19.96 -9.36 12.55
CA LEU A 119 18.94 -8.59 13.25
C LEU A 119 17.65 -8.48 12.40
N ILE A 120 17.81 -8.07 11.14
CA ILE A 120 16.68 -7.97 10.17
C ILE A 120 16.00 -9.33 10.00
N GLU A 121 16.77 -10.38 9.72
CA GLU A 121 16.26 -11.74 9.54
C GLU A 121 15.43 -12.21 10.76
N LYS A 122 15.91 -11.90 11.97
CA LYS A 122 15.20 -12.29 13.21
C LYS A 122 13.91 -11.51 13.45
N ILE A 123 13.88 -10.24 13.05
CA ILE A 123 12.67 -9.43 13.06
C ILE A 123 11.64 -9.99 12.07
N LEU A 124 12.07 -10.32 10.85
CA LEU A 124 11.20 -10.87 9.80
C LEU A 124 10.70 -12.28 10.15
N GLU A 125 11.57 -13.13 10.75
CA GLU A 125 11.20 -14.46 11.23
C GLU A 125 10.07 -14.39 12.29
N ALA A 126 10.11 -13.40 13.16
CA ALA A 126 9.04 -13.18 14.14
C ALA A 126 7.70 -12.75 13.49
N ASP A 127 7.75 -12.20 12.29
CA ASP A 127 6.56 -11.93 11.47
C ASP A 127 6.12 -13.13 10.60
N GLY A 128 6.82 -14.25 10.69
CA GLY A 128 6.56 -15.46 9.91
C GLY A 128 7.25 -15.50 8.54
N ILE A 129 8.13 -14.53 8.24
CA ILE A 129 8.93 -14.49 7.01
C ILE A 129 10.21 -15.29 7.26
N THR A 130 10.27 -16.50 6.72
CA THR A 130 11.43 -17.37 6.90
C THR A 130 12.61 -16.96 6.00
N LYS A 131 13.80 -17.45 6.36
CA LYS A 131 15.00 -17.24 5.53
C LYS A 131 14.82 -17.82 4.13
N GLU A 132 14.18 -18.97 4.02
CA GLU A 132 13.86 -19.62 2.76
C GLU A 132 12.95 -18.73 1.87
N MET A 133 11.91 -18.11 2.46
CA MET A 133 11.05 -17.15 1.72
C MET A 133 11.84 -15.93 1.20
N LEU A 134 12.82 -15.46 1.97
CA LEU A 134 13.68 -14.34 1.54
C LEU A 134 14.64 -14.77 0.41
N GLU A 135 15.22 -15.96 0.51
CA GLU A 135 16.08 -16.53 -0.53
C GLU A 135 15.30 -16.76 -1.83
N ASP A 136 14.09 -17.28 -1.75
CA ASP A 136 13.19 -17.47 -2.89
C ASP A 136 12.82 -16.14 -3.54
N GLN A 137 12.50 -15.10 -2.74
CA GLN A 137 12.21 -13.77 -3.25
C GLN A 137 13.45 -13.19 -3.96
N GLN A 138 14.63 -13.35 -3.38
CA GLN A 138 15.87 -12.87 -3.99
C GLN A 138 16.18 -13.61 -5.31
N GLN A 139 15.91 -14.90 -5.39
CA GLN A 139 16.06 -15.68 -6.63
C GLN A 139 15.14 -15.13 -7.73
N ARG A 140 13.88 -14.82 -7.40
CA ARG A 140 12.93 -14.20 -8.35
C ARG A 140 13.41 -12.83 -8.86
N ILE A 141 13.93 -11.98 -7.96
CA ILE A 141 14.49 -10.67 -8.33
C ILE A 141 15.71 -10.84 -9.24
N ASN A 142 16.64 -11.74 -8.89
CA ASN A 142 17.83 -12.01 -9.69
C ASN A 142 17.48 -12.55 -11.08
N LEU A 143 16.46 -13.42 -11.17
CA LEU A 143 15.96 -13.92 -12.45
C LEU A 143 15.37 -12.78 -13.30
N LEU A 144 14.57 -11.91 -12.70
CA LEU A 144 13.97 -10.77 -13.39
C LEU A 144 15.05 -9.82 -13.96
N GLU A 145 16.05 -9.47 -13.14
CA GLU A 145 17.18 -8.66 -13.62
C GLU A 145 17.94 -9.34 -14.75
N ARG A 146 18.16 -10.65 -14.66
CA ARG A 146 18.83 -11.44 -15.70
C ARG A 146 18.01 -11.43 -17.00
N LEU A 147 16.70 -11.60 -16.93
CA LEU A 147 15.80 -11.56 -18.09
C LEU A 147 15.81 -10.19 -18.78
N LEU A 148 15.84 -9.11 -18.02
CA LEU A 148 15.89 -7.74 -18.55
C LEU A 148 17.24 -7.46 -19.26
N LYS A 149 18.35 -7.98 -18.72
CA LYS A 149 19.69 -7.85 -19.31
C LYS A 149 19.94 -8.80 -20.49
N THR A 150 19.13 -9.86 -20.63
CA THR A 150 19.28 -10.87 -21.69
C THR A 150 18.71 -10.35 -23.02
N PRO A 151 19.41 -10.52 -24.15
CA PRO A 151 18.90 -10.19 -25.49
C PRO A 151 17.55 -10.88 -25.76
N ALA A 152 16.67 -10.22 -26.53
CA ALA A 152 15.29 -10.69 -26.73
C ALA A 152 15.20 -12.08 -27.35
N ASP A 153 16.11 -12.45 -28.25
CA ASP A 153 16.21 -13.74 -28.94
C ASP A 153 16.61 -14.89 -27.98
N GLN A 154 17.25 -14.61 -26.84
CA GLN A 154 17.71 -15.60 -25.89
C GLN A 154 16.83 -15.70 -24.62
N ARG A 155 15.88 -14.77 -24.45
CA ARG A 155 15.01 -14.75 -23.25
C ARG A 155 14.19 -16.01 -23.09
N LEU A 156 13.69 -16.58 -24.19
CA LEU A 156 12.90 -17.82 -24.16
C LEU A 156 13.69 -19.03 -23.60
N ASP A 157 14.98 -19.11 -23.89
CA ASP A 157 15.82 -20.19 -23.36
C ASP A 157 15.99 -20.05 -21.84
N VAL A 158 16.13 -18.82 -21.34
CA VAL A 158 16.21 -18.56 -19.90
C VAL A 158 14.86 -18.87 -19.22
N ILE A 159 13.74 -18.43 -19.79
CA ILE A 159 12.39 -18.70 -19.28
C ILE A 159 12.15 -20.20 -19.19
N ASN A 160 12.52 -20.96 -20.23
CA ASN A 160 12.32 -22.40 -20.28
C ASN A 160 13.15 -23.17 -19.26
N LYS A 161 14.33 -22.68 -18.88
CA LYS A 161 15.20 -23.28 -17.86
C LYS A 161 14.75 -22.99 -16.44
N GLU A 162 14.11 -21.85 -16.20
CA GLU A 162 13.79 -21.32 -14.88
C GLU A 162 12.27 -21.30 -14.60
N LYS A 163 11.52 -22.22 -15.26
CA LYS A 163 10.04 -22.25 -15.17
C LYS A 163 9.51 -22.33 -13.74
N ASP A 164 10.22 -23.04 -12.87
CA ASP A 164 9.79 -23.29 -11.49
C ASP A 164 9.85 -22.02 -10.63
N ILE A 165 10.71 -21.05 -11.01
CA ILE A 165 10.85 -19.77 -10.30
C ILE A 165 9.82 -18.74 -10.82
N ILE A 166 9.28 -18.95 -12.04
CA ILE A 166 8.30 -18.05 -12.66
C ILE A 166 6.89 -18.41 -12.20
N ASP A 167 6.66 -18.21 -10.92
CA ASP A 167 5.40 -18.44 -10.21
C ASP A 167 4.57 -17.14 -10.06
N ILE A 168 3.46 -17.20 -9.33
CA ILE A 168 2.58 -16.06 -9.07
C ILE A 168 3.32 -14.92 -8.32
N ASN A 169 4.27 -15.24 -7.45
CA ASN A 169 5.06 -14.26 -6.72
C ASN A 169 6.04 -13.52 -7.63
N PHE A 170 6.61 -14.23 -8.62
CA PHE A 170 7.43 -13.60 -9.66
C PHE A 170 6.62 -12.56 -10.46
N PHE A 171 5.41 -12.90 -10.89
CA PHE A 171 4.52 -11.97 -11.57
C PHE A 171 4.10 -10.80 -10.69
N SER A 172 3.89 -11.02 -9.40
CA SER A 172 3.57 -9.95 -8.44
C SER A 172 4.73 -8.95 -8.30
N ILE A 173 5.99 -9.42 -8.28
CA ILE A 173 7.16 -8.56 -8.25
C ILE A 173 7.26 -7.76 -9.56
N LEU A 174 7.10 -8.41 -10.71
CA LEU A 174 7.13 -7.76 -12.01
C LEU A 174 6.05 -6.67 -12.14
N SER A 175 4.81 -6.96 -11.72
CA SER A 175 3.70 -6.00 -11.74
C SER A 175 3.99 -4.77 -10.89
N ARG A 176 4.51 -4.94 -9.67
CA ARG A 176 4.89 -3.81 -8.80
C ARG A 176 5.97 -2.93 -9.42
N ILE A 177 6.93 -3.52 -10.11
CA ILE A 177 8.00 -2.76 -10.79
C ILE A 177 7.41 -1.98 -11.97
N ILE A 178 6.52 -2.58 -12.75
CA ILE A 178 5.81 -1.91 -13.84
C ILE A 178 4.98 -0.73 -13.29
N GLU A 179 4.19 -0.94 -12.24
CA GLU A 179 3.38 0.08 -11.58
C GLU A 179 4.26 1.24 -11.08
N SER A 180 5.40 0.93 -10.45
CA SER A 180 6.35 1.94 -9.98
C SER A 180 6.94 2.76 -11.14
N ALA A 181 7.35 2.11 -12.23
CA ALA A 181 7.86 2.79 -13.42
C ALA A 181 6.77 3.68 -14.08
N MET A 182 5.52 3.20 -14.12
CA MET A 182 4.37 3.99 -14.59
C MET A 182 4.12 5.21 -13.71
N ALA A 183 4.17 5.05 -12.37
CA ALA A 183 3.97 6.14 -11.43
C ALA A 183 5.04 7.24 -11.55
N GLN A 184 6.27 6.87 -11.94
CA GLN A 184 7.39 7.80 -12.14
C GLN A 184 7.39 8.45 -13.53
N GLY A 185 6.54 8.00 -14.46
CA GLY A 185 6.50 8.50 -15.84
C GLY A 185 7.71 8.10 -16.69
N ASP A 186 8.46 7.07 -16.29
CA ASP A 186 9.66 6.60 -16.98
C ASP A 186 9.29 5.64 -18.12
N GLU A 187 8.96 6.21 -19.29
CA GLU A 187 8.57 5.44 -20.47
C GLU A 187 9.69 4.54 -21.01
N GLU A 188 10.95 4.92 -20.83
CA GLU A 188 12.09 4.12 -21.30
C GLU A 188 12.22 2.82 -20.51
N SER A 189 12.01 2.87 -19.18
CA SER A 189 12.05 1.69 -18.33
C SER A 189 10.77 0.84 -18.43
N GLN A 190 9.62 1.42 -18.80
CA GLN A 190 8.35 0.69 -18.94
C GLN A 190 8.35 -0.29 -20.10
N LYS A 191 8.83 0.13 -21.29
CA LYS A 191 8.77 -0.68 -22.53
C LYS A 191 9.36 -2.08 -22.36
N PRO A 192 10.62 -2.25 -21.88
CA PRO A 192 11.22 -3.57 -21.76
C PRO A 192 10.52 -4.45 -20.69
N LEU A 193 9.92 -3.86 -19.68
CA LEU A 193 9.15 -4.57 -18.64
C LEU A 193 7.83 -5.12 -19.20
N ILE A 194 7.10 -4.30 -19.97
CA ILE A 194 5.83 -4.70 -20.62
C ILE A 194 6.09 -5.78 -21.69
N GLU A 195 7.15 -5.63 -22.48
CA GLU A 195 7.55 -6.66 -23.45
C GLU A 195 7.89 -7.99 -22.80
N LEU A 196 8.64 -7.95 -21.68
CA LEU A 196 8.95 -9.12 -20.88
C LEU A 196 7.69 -9.75 -20.31
N GLN A 197 6.78 -8.97 -19.74
CA GLN A 197 5.50 -9.45 -19.20
C GLN A 197 4.68 -10.17 -20.28
N LYS A 198 4.58 -9.59 -21.47
CA LYS A 198 3.88 -10.21 -22.61
C LYS A 198 4.52 -11.54 -23.00
N LEU A 199 5.85 -11.59 -23.09
CA LEU A 199 6.58 -12.82 -23.41
C LEU A 199 6.32 -13.92 -22.37
N LEU A 200 6.28 -13.55 -21.07
CA LEU A 200 5.99 -14.47 -19.98
C LEU A 200 4.54 -14.98 -20.01
N PHE A 201 3.58 -14.10 -20.30
CA PHE A 201 2.17 -14.50 -20.46
C PHE A 201 1.97 -15.51 -21.59
N GLU A 202 2.71 -15.38 -22.68
CA GLU A 202 2.59 -16.27 -23.84
C GLU A 202 3.30 -17.62 -23.64
N ASN A 203 4.38 -17.66 -22.82
CA ASN A 203 5.32 -18.78 -22.81
C ASN A 203 5.43 -19.54 -21.49
N THR A 204 4.70 -19.11 -20.44
CA THR A 204 4.66 -19.83 -19.15
C THR A 204 3.24 -20.27 -18.81
N GLU A 205 3.09 -21.36 -18.04
CA GLU A 205 1.78 -21.82 -17.59
C GLU A 205 1.10 -20.82 -16.65
N THR A 206 1.85 -20.33 -15.65
CA THR A 206 1.36 -19.31 -14.73
C THR A 206 0.95 -18.05 -15.48
N GLY A 207 1.75 -17.61 -16.46
CA GLY A 207 1.43 -16.44 -17.27
C GLY A 207 0.14 -16.61 -18.08
N LYS A 208 -0.03 -17.76 -18.77
CA LYS A 208 -1.28 -18.06 -19.51
C LYS A 208 -2.50 -18.07 -18.60
N THR A 209 -2.37 -18.65 -17.42
CA THR A 209 -3.44 -18.66 -16.42
C THR A 209 -3.81 -17.25 -15.99
N LEU A 210 -2.83 -16.43 -15.60
CA LEU A 210 -3.04 -15.04 -15.17
C LEU A 210 -3.64 -14.18 -16.30
N PHE A 211 -3.16 -14.33 -17.53
CA PHE A 211 -3.70 -13.63 -18.69
C PHE A 211 -5.16 -14.01 -18.95
N THR A 212 -5.48 -15.30 -18.86
CA THR A 212 -6.86 -15.80 -19.01
C THR A 212 -7.77 -15.23 -17.92
N GLN A 213 -7.33 -15.26 -16.65
CA GLN A 213 -8.05 -14.71 -15.52
C GLN A 213 -8.29 -13.20 -15.67
N ALA A 214 -7.26 -12.44 -16.08
CA ALA A 214 -7.40 -11.01 -16.32
C ALA A 214 -8.42 -10.70 -17.42
N LYS A 215 -8.39 -11.46 -18.53
CA LYS A 215 -9.35 -11.35 -19.62
C LYS A 215 -10.77 -11.69 -19.16
N GLU A 216 -10.95 -12.77 -18.42
CA GLU A 216 -12.25 -13.15 -17.85
C GLU A 216 -12.79 -12.08 -16.89
N THR A 217 -11.93 -11.48 -16.08
CA THR A 217 -12.28 -10.36 -15.19
C THR A 217 -12.75 -9.13 -15.98
N GLU A 218 -12.03 -8.77 -17.05
CA GLU A 218 -12.44 -7.66 -17.92
C GLU A 218 -13.80 -7.91 -18.60
N GLU A 219 -14.02 -9.13 -19.09
CA GLU A 219 -15.31 -9.53 -19.68
C GLU A 219 -16.47 -9.43 -18.68
N VAL A 220 -16.23 -9.83 -17.41
CA VAL A 220 -17.21 -9.72 -16.32
C VAL A 220 -17.51 -8.27 -15.99
N ILE A 221 -16.50 -7.42 -15.88
CA ILE A 221 -16.68 -5.99 -15.59
C ILE A 221 -17.57 -5.36 -16.68
N LYS A 222 -17.27 -5.62 -17.95
CA LYS A 222 -18.08 -5.13 -19.09
C LYS A 222 -19.52 -5.65 -19.02
N ALA A 223 -19.72 -6.94 -18.72
CA ALA A 223 -21.04 -7.54 -18.59
C ALA A 223 -21.87 -6.93 -17.45
N LEU A 224 -21.23 -6.68 -16.29
CA LEU A 224 -21.87 -6.02 -15.16
C LEU A 224 -22.20 -4.55 -15.45
N GLN A 225 -21.31 -3.82 -16.12
CA GLN A 225 -21.55 -2.44 -16.54
C GLN A 225 -22.72 -2.34 -17.53
N GLU A 226 -22.81 -3.26 -18.51
CA GLU A 226 -23.92 -3.30 -19.46
C GLU A 226 -25.24 -3.64 -18.77
N ALA A 227 -25.25 -4.66 -17.91
CA ALA A 227 -26.44 -5.05 -17.15
C ALA A 227 -26.90 -3.93 -16.19
N GLY A 228 -25.95 -3.16 -15.66
CA GLY A 228 -26.17 -2.09 -14.68
C GLY A 228 -26.59 -0.73 -15.24
N LYS A 229 -26.59 -0.51 -16.56
CA LYS A 229 -26.93 0.80 -17.19
C LYS A 229 -28.25 1.41 -16.68
N ASP A 230 -29.26 0.57 -16.47
CA ASP A 230 -30.58 0.98 -15.93
C ASP A 230 -30.83 0.43 -14.52
N GLY A 231 -29.76 0.21 -13.77
CA GLY A 231 -29.78 -0.45 -12.46
C GLY A 231 -29.57 -1.96 -12.57
N LEU A 232 -28.71 -2.49 -11.69
CA LEU A 232 -28.42 -3.92 -11.60
C LEU A 232 -29.45 -4.59 -10.69
N THR A 233 -30.47 -5.25 -11.30
CA THR A 233 -31.46 -6.04 -10.54
C THR A 233 -30.93 -7.45 -10.28
N ARG A 234 -31.54 -8.18 -9.33
CA ARG A 234 -31.19 -9.57 -9.02
C ARG A 234 -31.39 -10.50 -10.23
N GLU A 235 -32.40 -10.26 -11.04
CA GLU A 235 -32.68 -11.01 -12.26
C GLU A 235 -31.54 -10.82 -13.27
N LYS A 236 -31.16 -9.58 -13.53
CA LYS A 236 -30.05 -9.26 -14.44
C LYS A 236 -28.73 -9.86 -13.94
N LEU A 237 -28.46 -9.76 -12.63
CA LEU A 237 -27.28 -10.35 -12.00
C LEU A 237 -27.26 -11.88 -12.16
N LEU A 238 -28.42 -12.53 -11.99
CA LEU A 238 -28.57 -13.97 -12.21
C LEU A 238 -28.30 -14.36 -13.67
N GLU A 239 -28.77 -13.57 -14.63
CA GLU A 239 -28.46 -13.79 -16.06
C GLU A 239 -27.00 -13.63 -16.38
N VAL A 240 -26.33 -12.61 -15.83
CA VAL A 240 -24.89 -12.42 -15.98
C VAL A 240 -24.12 -13.63 -15.42
N LEU A 241 -24.48 -14.13 -14.24
CA LEU A 241 -23.86 -15.33 -13.63
C LEU A 241 -24.08 -16.60 -14.44
N ILE A 242 -25.28 -16.81 -14.99
CA ILE A 242 -25.58 -17.99 -15.82
C ILE A 242 -24.77 -17.99 -17.11
N ASN A 243 -24.62 -16.81 -17.73
CA ASN A 243 -23.86 -16.66 -18.97
C ASN A 243 -22.33 -16.65 -18.76
N ASN A 244 -21.87 -16.44 -17.53
CA ASN A 244 -20.46 -16.36 -17.14
C ASN A 244 -20.18 -17.35 -15.98
N ASN A 245 -20.18 -18.64 -16.27
CA ASN A 245 -20.15 -19.73 -15.29
C ASN A 245 -18.76 -20.36 -15.06
N SER A 246 -17.66 -19.76 -15.57
CA SER A 246 -16.32 -20.20 -15.16
C SER A 246 -16.07 -19.80 -13.70
N GLU A 247 -15.22 -20.55 -13.01
CA GLU A 247 -14.90 -20.34 -11.60
C GLU A 247 -14.38 -18.90 -11.36
N THR A 248 -13.44 -18.44 -12.17
CA THR A 248 -12.91 -17.07 -12.10
C THR A 248 -14.00 -16.02 -12.30
N LYS A 249 -14.87 -16.19 -13.30
CA LYS A 249 -15.93 -15.22 -13.58
C LYS A 249 -16.96 -15.18 -12.45
N VAL A 250 -17.38 -16.34 -11.94
CA VAL A 250 -18.32 -16.41 -10.81
C VAL A 250 -17.74 -15.74 -9.56
N ALA A 251 -16.48 -16.02 -9.24
CA ALA A 251 -15.79 -15.39 -8.11
C ALA A 251 -15.67 -13.86 -8.28
N THR A 252 -15.33 -13.40 -9.49
CA THR A 252 -15.26 -11.97 -9.81
C THR A 252 -16.62 -11.29 -9.68
N ILE A 253 -17.70 -11.89 -10.21
CA ILE A 253 -19.07 -11.36 -10.08
C ILE A 253 -19.49 -11.32 -8.61
N ALA A 254 -19.23 -12.39 -7.86
CA ALA A 254 -19.56 -12.47 -6.45
C ALA A 254 -18.84 -11.39 -5.62
N SER A 255 -17.58 -11.11 -5.92
CA SER A 255 -16.80 -10.05 -5.24
C SER A 255 -17.33 -8.65 -5.58
N LEU A 256 -17.57 -8.37 -6.86
CA LEU A 256 -18.00 -7.04 -7.33
C LEU A 256 -19.47 -6.72 -7.01
N ALA A 257 -20.34 -7.72 -7.00
CA ALA A 257 -21.77 -7.55 -6.81
C ALA A 257 -22.29 -8.26 -5.54
N ARG A 258 -21.43 -8.44 -4.51
CA ARG A 258 -21.80 -9.17 -3.27
C ARG A 258 -23.10 -8.71 -2.65
N ALA A 259 -23.35 -7.41 -2.62
CA ALA A 259 -24.57 -6.84 -2.06
C ALA A 259 -25.86 -7.28 -2.78
N GLY A 260 -25.76 -7.64 -4.06
CA GLY A 260 -26.88 -8.14 -4.87
C GLY A 260 -27.14 -9.63 -4.70
N ILE A 261 -26.20 -10.39 -4.09
CA ILE A 261 -26.30 -11.83 -3.87
C ILE A 261 -26.80 -12.09 -2.44
N ASP A 262 -28.07 -11.77 -2.21
CA ASP A 262 -28.74 -11.92 -0.92
C ASP A 262 -29.73 -13.10 -0.92
N TYR A 263 -30.52 -13.23 0.16
CA TYR A 263 -31.53 -14.29 0.30
C TYR A 263 -32.53 -14.32 -0.88
N GLU A 264 -33.01 -13.17 -1.32
CA GLU A 264 -33.98 -13.11 -2.44
C GLU A 264 -33.33 -13.52 -3.77
N PHE A 265 -32.03 -13.24 -3.96
CA PHE A 265 -31.27 -13.74 -5.10
C PHE A 265 -31.19 -15.28 -5.09
N PHE A 266 -30.86 -15.91 -3.97
CA PHE A 266 -30.79 -17.37 -3.86
C PHE A 266 -32.15 -18.02 -4.02
N LYS A 267 -33.23 -17.35 -3.63
CA LYS A 267 -34.59 -17.77 -3.87
C LYS A 267 -34.94 -17.78 -5.37
N LEU A 268 -34.59 -16.70 -6.08
CA LEU A 268 -34.74 -16.62 -7.55
C LEU A 268 -33.96 -17.71 -8.26
N LEU A 269 -32.74 -17.97 -7.87
CA LEU A 269 -31.89 -19.04 -8.41
C LEU A 269 -32.51 -20.41 -8.15
N SER A 270 -33.06 -20.66 -6.95
CA SER A 270 -33.72 -21.91 -6.58
C SER A 270 -34.99 -22.11 -7.40
N GLU A 271 -35.81 -21.08 -7.58
CA GLU A 271 -37.01 -21.14 -8.45
C GLU A 271 -36.64 -21.44 -9.91
N LYS A 272 -35.51 -20.90 -10.40
CA LYS A 272 -35.03 -21.19 -11.74
C LYS A 272 -34.56 -22.64 -11.87
N ILE A 273 -33.87 -23.18 -10.87
CA ILE A 273 -33.48 -24.59 -10.81
C ILE A 273 -34.72 -25.52 -10.89
N ASP A 274 -35.75 -25.19 -10.11
CA ASP A 274 -36.99 -26.00 -10.06
C ASP A 274 -37.78 -25.99 -11.39
N LYS A 275 -37.78 -24.85 -12.09
CA LYS A 275 -38.43 -24.68 -13.39
C LYS A 275 -37.63 -25.29 -14.55
N THR A 276 -36.36 -25.61 -14.37
CA THR A 276 -35.50 -26.16 -15.42
C THR A 276 -35.71 -27.65 -15.57
N GLN A 277 -36.15 -28.06 -16.78
CA GLN A 277 -36.41 -29.48 -17.09
C GLN A 277 -35.18 -30.20 -17.63
N ASP A 278 -34.28 -29.49 -18.32
CA ASP A 278 -33.04 -30.08 -18.82
C ASP A 278 -32.10 -30.43 -17.66
N LYS A 279 -31.75 -31.72 -17.58
CA LYS A 279 -30.95 -32.26 -16.47
C LYS A 279 -29.57 -31.64 -16.40
N LYS A 280 -28.88 -31.43 -17.55
CA LYS A 280 -27.54 -30.85 -17.59
C LYS A 280 -27.56 -29.40 -17.13
N GLN A 281 -28.55 -28.63 -17.59
CA GLN A 281 -28.71 -27.25 -17.21
C GLN A 281 -29.09 -27.12 -15.73
N LYS A 282 -29.91 -28.00 -15.21
CA LYS A 282 -30.29 -28.08 -13.79
C LYS A 282 -29.06 -28.37 -12.93
N ASP A 283 -28.27 -29.38 -13.30
CA ASP A 283 -27.03 -29.73 -12.57
C ASP A 283 -26.03 -28.55 -12.58
N SER A 284 -25.89 -27.82 -13.69
CA SER A 284 -25.03 -26.63 -13.78
C SER A 284 -25.50 -25.51 -12.85
N LEU A 285 -26.80 -25.23 -12.79
CA LEU A 285 -27.38 -24.24 -11.89
C LEU A 285 -27.23 -24.63 -10.41
N MET A 286 -27.34 -25.92 -10.10
CA MET A 286 -27.10 -26.41 -8.74
C MET A 286 -25.64 -26.21 -8.32
N LYS A 287 -24.68 -26.53 -9.19
CA LYS A 287 -23.24 -26.27 -8.94
C LYS A 287 -22.97 -24.79 -8.78
N LEU A 288 -23.57 -23.92 -9.62
CA LEU A 288 -23.44 -22.49 -9.50
C LEU A 288 -23.94 -22.01 -8.12
N ARG A 289 -25.06 -22.53 -7.64
CA ARG A 289 -25.59 -22.20 -6.31
C ARG A 289 -24.65 -22.59 -5.18
N GLU A 290 -24.12 -23.84 -5.23
CA GLU A 290 -23.16 -24.33 -4.23
C GLU A 290 -21.90 -23.47 -4.21
N ASN A 291 -21.31 -23.23 -5.37
CA ASN A 291 -20.12 -22.40 -5.51
C ASN A 291 -20.35 -20.95 -5.01
N LEU A 292 -21.48 -20.34 -5.34
CA LEU A 292 -21.84 -19.01 -4.85
C LEU A 292 -22.01 -18.97 -3.33
N LEU A 293 -22.58 -20.04 -2.72
CA LEU A 293 -22.71 -20.10 -1.25
C LEU A 293 -21.34 -20.16 -0.59
N GLU A 294 -20.42 -20.97 -1.09
CA GLU A 294 -19.03 -21.07 -0.57
C GLU A 294 -18.31 -19.72 -0.72
N ILE A 295 -18.30 -19.15 -1.92
CA ILE A 295 -17.61 -17.87 -2.19
C ILE A 295 -18.19 -16.73 -1.35
N THR A 296 -19.52 -16.63 -1.25
CA THR A 296 -20.15 -15.56 -0.45
C THR A 296 -19.89 -15.73 1.03
N GLU A 297 -19.81 -16.95 1.55
CA GLU A 297 -19.43 -17.23 2.95
C GLU A 297 -17.97 -16.84 3.23
N GLU A 298 -17.05 -17.12 2.30
CA GLU A 298 -15.64 -16.71 2.43
C GLU A 298 -15.50 -15.19 2.40
N ILE A 299 -16.13 -14.51 1.44
CA ILE A 299 -16.14 -13.04 1.37
C ILE A 299 -16.69 -12.44 2.68
N ASP A 300 -17.79 -12.95 3.19
CA ASP A 300 -18.41 -12.45 4.41
C ASP A 300 -17.51 -12.67 5.63
N LYS A 301 -16.85 -13.82 5.73
CA LYS A 301 -15.87 -14.09 6.80
C LYS A 301 -14.67 -13.13 6.74
N GLU A 302 -14.16 -12.87 5.55
CA GLU A 302 -13.05 -11.96 5.34
C GLU A 302 -13.44 -10.52 5.71
N VAL A 303 -14.58 -10.05 5.23
CA VAL A 303 -15.13 -8.73 5.59
C VAL A 303 -15.33 -8.62 7.10
N GLN A 304 -15.90 -9.66 7.75
CA GLN A 304 -16.11 -9.67 9.20
C GLN A 304 -14.78 -9.63 9.98
N ALA A 305 -13.75 -10.32 9.51
CA ALA A 305 -12.42 -10.27 10.09
C ALA A 305 -11.82 -8.86 9.98
N GLN A 306 -11.93 -8.21 8.82
CA GLN A 306 -11.48 -6.85 8.60
C GLN A 306 -12.24 -5.83 9.46
N PHE A 307 -13.56 -5.99 9.62
CA PHE A 307 -14.36 -5.19 10.55
C PHE A 307 -13.88 -5.34 12.01
N SER A 308 -13.61 -6.57 12.44
CA SER A 308 -13.12 -6.86 13.79
C SER A 308 -11.75 -6.25 14.03
N GLN A 309 -10.85 -6.36 13.08
CA GLN A 309 -9.52 -5.75 13.13
C GLN A 309 -9.60 -4.21 13.17
N SER A 310 -10.41 -3.62 12.31
CA SER A 310 -10.64 -2.16 12.27
C SER A 310 -11.21 -1.66 13.59
N LYS A 311 -12.14 -2.41 14.18
CA LYS A 311 -12.69 -2.08 15.51
C LYS A 311 -11.63 -2.12 16.60
N GLN A 312 -10.78 -3.14 16.63
CA GLN A 312 -9.67 -3.22 17.58
C GLN A 312 -8.68 -2.06 17.41
N THR A 313 -8.37 -1.70 16.16
CA THR A 313 -7.51 -0.54 15.86
C THR A 313 -8.15 0.75 16.35
N LEU A 314 -9.44 0.95 16.14
CA LEU A 314 -10.18 2.12 16.63
C LEU A 314 -10.17 2.20 18.17
N GLU A 315 -10.40 1.10 18.87
CA GLU A 315 -10.34 1.08 20.34
C GLU A 315 -8.92 1.37 20.87
N LYS A 316 -7.87 0.88 20.21
CA LYS A 316 -6.48 1.24 20.55
C LYS A 316 -6.24 2.75 20.40
N ILE A 317 -6.75 3.37 19.32
CA ILE A 317 -6.63 4.82 19.10
C ILE A 317 -7.41 5.60 20.17
N LEU A 318 -8.64 5.19 20.50
CA LEU A 318 -9.48 5.86 21.49
C LEU A 318 -8.92 5.79 22.93
N ALA A 319 -8.17 4.72 23.24
CA ALA A 319 -7.53 4.53 24.55
C ALA A 319 -6.18 5.26 24.68
N ALA A 320 -5.63 5.81 23.59
CA ALA A 320 -4.34 6.48 23.59
C ALA A 320 -4.42 7.86 24.27
N GLU A 321 -3.35 8.27 24.96
CA GLU A 321 -3.23 9.61 25.55
C GLU A 321 -3.21 10.71 24.46
N ASN A 322 -2.58 10.43 23.32
CA ASN A 322 -2.55 11.32 22.16
C ASN A 322 -3.17 10.63 20.93
N ILE A 323 -4.44 10.88 20.71
CA ILE A 323 -5.24 10.29 19.64
C ILE A 323 -4.64 10.64 18.26
N GLU A 324 -4.24 11.89 18.05
CA GLU A 324 -3.76 12.39 16.74
C GLU A 324 -2.43 11.74 16.35
N GLU A 325 -1.50 11.63 17.30
CA GLU A 325 -0.22 10.97 17.08
C GLU A 325 -0.38 9.48 16.80
N THR A 326 -1.25 8.81 17.57
CA THR A 326 -1.52 7.38 17.40
C THR A 326 -2.22 7.12 16.08
N LEU A 327 -3.19 7.95 15.69
CA LEU A 327 -3.87 7.87 14.42
C LEU A 327 -2.92 8.10 13.24
N ALA A 328 -2.03 9.11 13.32
CA ALA A 328 -1.04 9.38 12.29
C ALA A 328 -0.13 8.16 12.02
N LYS A 329 0.24 7.41 13.07
CA LYS A 329 1.02 6.18 12.95
C LYS A 329 0.23 5.02 12.31
N GLN A 330 -1.09 5.03 12.43
CA GLN A 330 -1.98 4.00 11.89
C GLN A 330 -2.58 4.36 10.51
N LEU A 331 -2.32 5.56 9.99
CA LEU A 331 -2.87 6.01 8.70
C LEU A 331 -2.70 5.01 7.55
N PRO A 332 -1.55 4.28 7.39
CA PRO A 332 -1.41 3.28 6.34
C PRO A 332 -2.37 2.09 6.44
N GLN A 333 -2.95 1.85 7.63
CA GLN A 333 -3.91 0.77 7.88
C GLN A 333 -5.37 1.24 7.81
N ILE A 334 -5.60 2.55 7.64
CA ILE A 334 -6.93 3.12 7.55
C ILE A 334 -7.44 2.95 6.12
N ASN A 335 -8.49 2.15 5.99
CA ASN A 335 -9.18 1.87 4.73
C ASN A 335 -10.67 2.24 4.86
N GLU A 336 -11.44 2.00 3.81
CA GLU A 336 -12.89 2.26 3.79
C GLU A 336 -13.65 1.52 4.90
N ILE A 337 -13.23 0.29 5.24
CA ILE A 337 -13.84 -0.50 6.32
C ILE A 337 -13.61 0.16 7.67
N PHE A 338 -12.41 0.70 7.93
CA PHE A 338 -12.15 1.44 9.15
C PHE A 338 -13.04 2.69 9.26
N VAL A 339 -13.19 3.45 8.18
CA VAL A 339 -14.09 4.63 8.13
C VAL A 339 -15.54 4.21 8.40
N GLN A 340 -15.99 3.09 7.85
CA GLN A 340 -17.32 2.57 8.09
C GLN A 340 -17.54 2.13 9.54
N VAL A 341 -16.54 1.48 10.17
CA VAL A 341 -16.56 1.15 11.60
C VAL A 341 -16.62 2.43 12.43
N LEU A 342 -15.82 3.44 12.12
CA LEU A 342 -15.81 4.72 12.81
C LEU A 342 -17.18 5.42 12.76
N GLN A 343 -17.83 5.44 11.59
CA GLN A 343 -19.17 5.99 11.40
C GLN A 343 -20.23 5.22 12.21
N ASN A 344 -20.15 3.90 12.23
CA ASN A 344 -21.06 3.04 12.99
C ASN A 344 -20.91 3.26 14.50
N GLU A 345 -19.66 3.34 15.00
CA GLU A 345 -19.39 3.63 16.41
C GLU A 345 -19.84 5.04 16.81
N LEU A 346 -19.64 6.04 15.93
CA LEU A 346 -20.13 7.41 16.15
C LEU A 346 -21.66 7.45 16.24
N SER A 347 -22.35 6.74 15.33
CA SER A 347 -23.81 6.60 15.37
C SER A 347 -24.30 5.94 16.66
N SER A 348 -23.59 4.90 17.11
CA SER A 348 -23.90 4.18 18.36
C SER A 348 -23.68 5.03 19.60
N ALA A 349 -22.55 5.78 19.65
CA ALA A 349 -22.24 6.70 20.73
C ALA A 349 -23.27 7.84 20.81
N ARG A 350 -23.71 8.38 19.68
CA ARG A 350 -24.78 9.40 19.63
C ARG A 350 -26.10 8.87 20.16
N LYS A 351 -26.48 7.65 19.85
CA LYS A 351 -27.70 7.00 20.39
C LYS A 351 -27.59 6.74 21.91
N ALA A 352 -26.40 6.43 22.39
CA ALA A 352 -26.14 6.21 23.82
C ALA A 352 -25.98 7.52 24.61
N GLY A 353 -25.78 8.66 23.96
CA GLY A 353 -25.52 9.96 24.60
C GLY A 353 -24.12 10.06 25.22
N ASP A 354 -23.16 9.26 24.77
CA ASP A 354 -21.78 9.25 25.26
C ASP A 354 -20.99 10.41 24.65
N LEU A 355 -21.03 11.58 25.29
CA LEU A 355 -20.42 12.80 24.79
C LEU A 355 -18.89 12.69 24.67
N ASP A 356 -18.24 12.05 25.63
CA ASP A 356 -16.79 11.87 25.61
C ASP A 356 -16.33 11.01 24.41
N ARG A 357 -17.04 9.91 24.17
CA ARG A 357 -16.75 9.03 23.03
C ARG A 357 -17.06 9.72 21.70
N ILE A 358 -18.16 10.47 21.61
CA ILE A 358 -18.52 11.27 20.42
C ILE A 358 -17.39 12.25 20.10
N GLN A 359 -16.92 13.03 21.06
CA GLN A 359 -15.86 14.02 20.85
C GLN A 359 -14.56 13.38 20.32
N LYS A 360 -14.17 12.24 20.88
CA LYS A 360 -12.98 11.50 20.41
C LYS A 360 -13.14 10.96 18.99
N LEU A 361 -14.30 10.37 18.68
CA LEU A 361 -14.60 9.82 17.36
C LEU A 361 -14.66 10.92 16.28
N GLU A 362 -15.28 12.06 16.58
CA GLU A 362 -15.32 13.23 15.68
C GLU A 362 -13.92 13.79 15.42
N ARG A 363 -13.07 13.80 16.45
CA ARG A 363 -11.67 14.22 16.31
C ARG A 363 -10.90 13.29 15.37
N ILE A 364 -11.08 11.98 15.49
CA ILE A 364 -10.52 10.98 14.57
C ILE A 364 -11.01 11.23 13.13
N MET A 365 -12.30 11.47 12.94
CA MET A 365 -12.90 11.76 11.64
C MET A 365 -12.24 12.97 10.98
N ILE A 366 -12.10 14.08 11.71
CA ILE A 366 -11.48 15.33 11.22
C ILE A 366 -10.03 15.09 10.77
N VAL A 367 -9.27 14.28 11.53
CA VAL A 367 -7.86 13.99 11.17
C VAL A 367 -7.80 13.13 9.90
N ILE A 368 -8.68 12.12 9.77
CA ILE A 368 -8.75 11.28 8.57
C ILE A 368 -9.16 12.13 7.35
N GLU A 369 -10.18 12.98 7.49
CA GLU A 369 -10.61 13.87 6.42
C GLU A 369 -9.49 14.80 5.96
N LYS A 370 -8.73 15.37 6.90
CA LYS A 370 -7.57 16.20 6.57
C LYS A 370 -6.46 15.42 5.87
N ALA A 371 -6.18 14.18 6.34
CA ALA A 371 -5.16 13.33 5.74
C ALA A 371 -5.56 12.79 4.36
N SER A 372 -6.87 12.59 4.13
CA SER A 372 -7.44 12.13 2.85
C SER A 372 -7.80 13.27 1.91
N ALA A 373 -7.76 14.52 2.38
CA ALA A 373 -8.04 15.69 1.54
C ALA A 373 -6.97 15.76 0.43
N PRO A 374 -7.39 15.92 -0.84
CA PRO A 374 -6.43 16.14 -1.90
C PRO A 374 -5.58 17.38 -1.59
N PRO A 375 -4.28 17.37 -1.98
CA PRO A 375 -3.43 18.55 -1.86
C PRO A 375 -4.09 19.81 -2.39
N GLU A 376 -3.74 20.97 -1.86
CA GLU A 376 -4.34 22.26 -2.29
C GLU A 376 -4.17 22.47 -3.79
N GLU A 377 -3.08 21.97 -4.36
CA GLU A 377 -2.79 21.99 -5.78
C GLU A 377 -3.81 21.19 -6.60
N ILE A 378 -4.24 20.02 -6.11
CA ILE A 378 -5.26 19.21 -6.80
C ILE A 378 -6.64 19.86 -6.70
N LYS A 379 -7.00 20.41 -5.53
CA LYS A 379 -8.26 21.15 -5.37
C LYS A 379 -8.32 22.36 -6.30
N LEU A 380 -7.24 23.14 -6.35
CA LEU A 380 -7.15 24.26 -7.26
C LEU A 380 -7.26 23.84 -8.72
N LEU A 381 -6.64 22.71 -9.09
CA LEU A 381 -6.73 22.15 -10.44
C LEU A 381 -8.18 21.79 -10.80
N GLU A 382 -8.90 21.12 -9.90
CA GLU A 382 -10.32 20.77 -10.09
C GLU A 382 -11.19 22.03 -10.23
N GLU A 383 -10.95 23.05 -9.40
CA GLU A 383 -11.64 24.34 -9.51
C GLU A 383 -11.35 25.00 -10.86
N LEU A 384 -10.09 25.07 -11.26
CA LEU A 384 -9.70 25.67 -12.54
C LEU A 384 -10.29 24.91 -13.74
N LEU A 385 -10.47 23.59 -13.67
CA LEU A 385 -11.10 22.78 -14.73
C LEU A 385 -12.61 23.04 -14.87
N ALA A 386 -13.25 23.65 -13.87
CA ALA A 386 -14.65 24.01 -13.90
C ALA A 386 -14.93 25.36 -14.61
N PHE A 387 -13.92 25.98 -15.23
CA PHE A 387 -14.05 27.28 -15.89
C PHE A 387 -15.12 27.25 -17.01
N LYS A 388 -15.83 28.38 -17.17
CA LYS A 388 -16.91 28.53 -18.15
C LYS A 388 -16.43 29.21 -19.42
N ASN A 389 -15.48 30.12 -19.33
CA ASN A 389 -14.90 30.86 -20.46
C ASN A 389 -13.49 31.36 -20.06
N GLU A 390 -12.72 31.87 -21.04
CA GLU A 390 -11.34 32.33 -20.82
C GLU A 390 -11.20 33.49 -19.81
N ASP A 391 -12.17 34.33 -19.69
CA ASP A 391 -12.11 35.49 -18.76
C ASP A 391 -12.36 35.00 -17.33
N ASP A 392 -13.29 34.09 -17.13
CA ASP A 392 -13.51 33.35 -15.87
C ASP A 392 -12.23 32.64 -15.40
N LEU A 393 -11.57 31.94 -16.31
CA LEU A 393 -10.30 31.26 -16.01
C LEU A 393 -9.20 32.24 -15.58
N LYS A 394 -9.08 33.38 -16.24
CA LYS A 394 -8.09 34.43 -15.86
C LYS A 394 -8.39 35.02 -14.47
N GLU A 395 -9.67 35.23 -14.16
CA GLU A 395 -10.08 35.71 -12.82
C GLU A 395 -9.78 34.70 -11.73
N MET A 396 -10.10 33.38 -11.95
CA MET A 396 -9.80 32.29 -11.02
C MET A 396 -8.29 32.16 -10.78
N ILE A 397 -7.47 32.20 -11.83
CA ILE A 397 -5.99 32.19 -11.76
C ILE A 397 -5.48 33.40 -10.95
N SER A 398 -6.02 34.57 -11.19
CA SER A 398 -5.59 35.79 -10.48
C SER A 398 -5.95 35.77 -9.00
N LYS A 399 -7.09 35.20 -8.62
CA LYS A 399 -7.51 35.02 -7.22
C LYS A 399 -6.64 34.04 -6.45
N ASN A 400 -6.15 33.00 -7.11
CA ASN A 400 -5.37 31.93 -6.52
C ASN A 400 -3.85 32.05 -6.81
N GLY A 401 -3.38 33.25 -7.13
CA GLY A 401 -2.01 33.52 -7.54
C GLY A 401 -0.91 33.12 -6.54
N ASP A 402 -1.26 32.98 -5.25
CA ASP A 402 -0.32 32.56 -4.20
C ASP A 402 -0.09 31.03 -4.20
N VAL A 403 -1.10 30.25 -4.60
CA VAL A 403 -1.04 28.78 -4.71
C VAL A 403 -0.41 28.33 -6.03
N ILE A 404 -0.36 29.22 -7.04
CA ILE A 404 0.26 28.94 -8.34
C ILE A 404 1.78 29.05 -8.21
N THR A 405 2.37 27.99 -7.69
CA THR A 405 3.81 27.80 -7.53
C THR A 405 4.39 26.98 -8.68
N GLN A 406 5.72 26.79 -8.70
CA GLN A 406 6.36 25.86 -9.63
C GLN A 406 5.89 24.42 -9.39
N GLU A 407 5.69 24.03 -8.14
CA GLU A 407 5.17 22.72 -7.74
C GLU A 407 3.78 22.45 -8.32
N PHE A 408 2.89 23.46 -8.29
CA PHE A 408 1.58 23.36 -8.93
C PHE A 408 1.67 23.10 -10.44
N ILE A 409 2.58 23.81 -11.12
CA ILE A 409 2.80 23.63 -12.56
C ILE A 409 3.32 22.21 -12.87
N ASP A 410 4.22 21.70 -12.03
CA ASP A 410 4.79 20.34 -12.18
C ASP A 410 3.70 19.27 -11.92
N VAL A 411 2.84 19.47 -10.93
CA VAL A 411 1.67 18.60 -10.68
C VAL A 411 0.73 18.58 -11.90
N MET A 412 0.42 19.72 -12.47
CA MET A 412 -0.41 19.81 -13.68
C MET A 412 0.24 19.07 -14.87
N GLY A 413 1.56 19.21 -15.06
CA GLY A 413 2.31 18.50 -16.08
C GLY A 413 2.21 16.98 -15.94
N ASN A 414 2.36 16.49 -14.70
CA ASN A 414 2.23 15.06 -14.37
C ASN A 414 0.81 14.53 -14.63
N VAL A 415 -0.23 15.26 -14.21
CA VAL A 415 -1.63 14.90 -14.44
C VAL A 415 -1.92 14.85 -15.94
N MET A 416 -1.45 15.86 -16.70
CA MET A 416 -1.63 15.92 -18.15
C MET A 416 -0.95 14.75 -18.86
N SER A 417 0.26 14.39 -18.47
CA SER A 417 0.99 13.23 -19.03
C SER A 417 0.22 11.94 -18.82
N ARG A 418 -0.32 11.71 -17.61
CA ARG A 418 -1.11 10.51 -17.27
C ARG A 418 -2.42 10.43 -18.08
N LEU A 419 -3.16 11.53 -18.14
CA LEU A 419 -4.45 11.56 -18.84
C LEU A 419 -4.30 11.48 -20.37
N SER A 420 -3.21 12.00 -20.95
CA SER A 420 -2.93 11.93 -22.38
C SER A 420 -2.76 10.50 -22.91
N GLN A 421 -2.46 9.54 -22.04
CA GLN A 421 -2.34 8.12 -22.37
C GLN A 421 -3.69 7.40 -22.40
N GLN A 422 -4.79 8.05 -21.99
CA GLN A 422 -6.13 7.48 -21.96
C GLN A 422 -7.00 8.03 -23.11
N PRO A 423 -7.28 7.27 -24.17
CA PRO A 423 -8.00 7.75 -25.36
C PRO A 423 -9.42 8.28 -25.07
N GLU A 424 -10.02 7.82 -23.97
CA GLU A 424 -11.39 8.18 -23.56
C GLU A 424 -11.46 9.56 -22.91
N GLN A 425 -10.33 10.16 -22.52
CA GLN A 425 -10.27 11.41 -21.74
C GLN A 425 -9.87 12.64 -22.58
N LYS A 426 -10.00 12.60 -23.88
CA LYS A 426 -9.56 13.69 -24.79
C LYS A 426 -10.14 15.06 -24.41
N GLU A 427 -11.41 15.13 -24.05
CA GLU A 427 -12.06 16.40 -23.68
C GLU A 427 -11.46 16.99 -22.40
N VAL A 428 -11.15 16.15 -21.40
CA VAL A 428 -10.51 16.57 -20.16
C VAL A 428 -9.08 17.05 -20.42
N VAL A 429 -8.34 16.34 -21.27
CA VAL A 429 -6.98 16.69 -21.68
C VAL A 429 -6.95 18.04 -22.42
N GLU A 430 -7.93 18.33 -23.30
CA GLU A 430 -8.03 19.62 -23.97
C GLU A 430 -8.31 20.77 -23.02
N LYS A 431 -9.23 20.58 -22.04
CA LYS A 431 -9.50 21.53 -20.99
C LYS A 431 -8.26 21.78 -20.11
N LEU A 432 -7.60 20.68 -19.70
CA LEU A 432 -6.39 20.76 -18.89
C LEU A 432 -5.26 21.50 -19.62
N ASN A 433 -5.09 21.27 -20.91
CA ASN A 433 -4.12 21.99 -21.76
C ASN A 433 -4.41 23.52 -21.81
N THR A 434 -5.68 23.88 -21.87
CA THR A 434 -6.10 25.28 -21.85
C THR A 434 -5.75 25.94 -20.52
N VAL A 435 -6.07 25.27 -19.40
CA VAL A 435 -5.72 25.71 -18.05
C VAL A 435 -4.21 25.81 -17.87
N TYR A 436 -3.46 24.81 -18.31
CA TYR A 436 -1.99 24.78 -18.22
C TYR A 436 -1.33 25.96 -18.92
N LYS A 437 -1.76 26.26 -20.17
CA LYS A 437 -1.26 27.42 -20.93
C LYS A 437 -1.57 28.74 -20.23
N ALA A 438 -2.76 28.87 -19.66
CA ALA A 438 -3.17 30.09 -18.95
C ALA A 438 -2.37 30.29 -17.65
N VAL A 439 -2.14 29.21 -16.88
CA VAL A 439 -1.34 29.21 -15.65
C VAL A 439 0.12 29.53 -15.95
N LEU A 440 0.73 28.90 -16.98
CA LEU A 440 2.09 29.23 -17.44
C LEU A 440 2.22 30.71 -17.82
N GLY A 441 1.28 31.23 -18.59
CA GLY A 441 1.26 32.62 -18.99
C GLY A 441 1.16 33.60 -17.79
N TYR A 442 0.40 33.23 -16.77
CA TYR A 442 0.31 33.99 -15.53
C TYR A 442 1.63 33.95 -14.73
N SER A 443 2.18 32.76 -14.52
CA SER A 443 3.44 32.56 -13.79
C SER A 443 4.62 33.32 -14.44
N MET A 444 4.72 33.27 -15.77
CA MET A 444 5.74 34.06 -16.50
C MET A 444 5.57 35.56 -16.33
N LYS A 445 4.33 36.08 -16.38
CA LYS A 445 4.07 37.51 -16.16
C LYS A 445 4.36 37.93 -14.72
N LYS A 446 4.11 37.06 -13.72
CA LYS A 446 4.42 37.32 -12.31
C LYS A 446 5.95 37.43 -12.12
N LYS A 447 6.72 36.47 -12.65
CA LYS A 447 8.21 36.48 -12.60
C LYS A 447 8.81 37.72 -13.30
N MET A 448 8.22 38.17 -14.41
CA MET A 448 8.69 39.41 -15.10
C MET A 448 8.39 40.71 -14.37
N LYS A 449 7.43 40.75 -13.43
CA LYS A 449 7.13 41.92 -12.60
C LYS A 449 7.96 41.99 -11.33
N GLU A 450 8.49 40.84 -10.89
CA GLU A 450 9.32 40.70 -9.69
C GLU A 450 10.83 40.82 -9.99
N SER A 451 11.19 40.82 -11.27
CA SER A 451 12.57 41.07 -11.79
C SER A 451 12.74 42.52 -12.18
#